data_f562a6d9e96625c694f8d8688bf6877a
#
_entry.id   f562a6d9e96625c694f8d8688bf6877a
#
_cell.length_a   1.000
_cell.length_b   1.000
_cell.length_c   1.000
_cell.angle_alpha   90.00
_cell.angle_beta   90.00
_cell.angle_gamma   90.00
#
_symmetry.space_group_name_H-M   'P 1'
#
loop_
_entity.id
_entity.type
_entity.pdbx_description
1 polymer ?
#
loop_
_entity_poly.entity_id
_entity_poly.type
_entity_poly.pdbx_seq_one_letter_code
_entity_poly.pdbx_strand_id
1 'polypeptide(L)'
;LGVVLMVYVTFRSGTMALTVIVPIEIAIFLNMSVPYLRGEELTFMGYLMVSSMQLGATVDYSILLTNNYLELRRQIEDKKEAAIAAISRSCVSILTSGGVLTLVGYALYFVSSISAIGDMGHLIGRGAIFSMILVLGFLPLLLTLVDKQIFKDQQRFEARSERLQKRIEEERIK
;
A
#
# COMPACT_ATOMS: atom_id res chain seq x y z
N LEU A 1 0.42 -4.65 12.98
CA LEU A 1 0.38 -3.49 13.89
C LEU A 1 1.42 -2.45 13.51
N GLY A 2 2.72 -2.82 13.26
CA GLY A 2 3.78 -1.90 12.88
C GLY A 2 3.50 -1.11 11.58
N VAL A 3 2.97 -1.76 10.56
CA VAL A 3 2.61 -1.13 9.28
C VAL A 3 1.48 -0.10 9.46
N VAL A 4 0.45 -0.43 10.24
CA VAL A 4 -0.64 0.49 10.57
C VAL A 4 -0.09 1.75 11.25
N LEU A 5 0.81 1.57 12.19
CA LEU A 5 1.45 2.67 12.91
C LEU A 5 2.33 3.51 11.98
N MET A 6 3.11 2.87 11.10
CA MET A 6 3.96 3.55 10.11
C MET A 6 3.12 4.39 9.15
N VAL A 7 2.06 3.82 8.58
CA VAL A 7 1.15 4.53 7.65
C VAL A 7 0.42 5.65 8.38
N TYR A 8 -0.03 5.41 9.62
CA TYR A 8 -0.65 6.44 10.45
C TYR A 8 0.29 7.63 10.72
N VAL A 9 1.55 7.35 11.06
CA VAL A 9 2.57 8.39 11.30
C VAL A 9 2.89 9.15 10.01
N THR A 10 2.96 8.45 8.87
CA THR A 10 3.26 9.06 7.56
C THR A 10 2.16 10.01 7.11
N PHE A 11 0.91 9.60 7.20
CA PHE A 11 -0.22 10.39 6.70
C PHE A 11 -0.92 11.23 7.77
N ARG A 12 -0.62 10.99 9.04
CA ARG A 12 -1.21 11.68 10.21
C ARG A 12 -2.76 11.70 10.20
N SER A 13 -3.37 10.72 9.52
CA SER A 13 -4.81 10.54 9.37
C SER A 13 -5.17 9.07 9.51
N GLY A 14 -6.07 8.75 10.45
CA GLY A 14 -6.55 7.38 10.66
C GLY A 14 -7.35 6.86 9.46
N THR A 15 -8.11 7.74 8.82
CA THR A 15 -8.90 7.42 7.63
C THR A 15 -7.99 7.01 6.46
N MET A 16 -6.87 7.70 6.27
CA MET A 16 -5.90 7.34 5.25
C MET A 16 -5.21 6.01 5.54
N ALA A 17 -4.82 5.80 6.80
CA ALA A 17 -4.20 4.53 7.19
C ALA A 17 -5.12 3.34 6.86
N LEU A 18 -6.42 3.44 7.19
CA LEU A 18 -7.39 2.41 6.83
C LEU A 18 -7.55 2.24 5.32
N THR A 19 -7.63 3.34 4.57
CA THR A 19 -7.79 3.29 3.10
C THR A 19 -6.61 2.62 2.41
N VAL A 20 -5.40 2.81 2.91
CA VAL A 20 -4.17 2.18 2.38
C VAL A 20 -4.08 0.71 2.77
N ILE A 21 -4.48 0.34 3.99
CA ILE A 21 -4.34 -1.02 4.51
C ILE A 21 -5.35 -1.99 3.86
N VAL A 22 -6.57 -1.56 3.57
CA VAL A 22 -7.61 -2.43 2.99
C VAL A 22 -7.17 -3.14 1.70
N PRO A 23 -6.63 -2.47 0.66
CA PRO A 23 -6.12 -3.16 -0.53
C PRO A 23 -4.98 -4.13 -0.25
N ILE A 24 -4.14 -3.82 0.75
CA ILE A 24 -3.01 -4.67 1.14
C ILE A 24 -3.51 -5.99 1.71
N GLU A 25 -4.43 -5.94 2.66
CA GLU A 25 -5.02 -7.13 3.28
C GLU A 25 -5.77 -7.97 2.24
N ILE A 26 -6.55 -7.34 1.35
CA ILE A 26 -7.25 -8.02 0.27
C ILE A 26 -6.25 -8.74 -0.66
N ALA A 27 -5.12 -8.10 -1.00
CA ALA A 27 -4.09 -8.71 -1.84
C ALA A 27 -3.49 -9.98 -1.20
N ILE A 28 -3.20 -9.91 0.10
CA ILE A 28 -2.66 -11.05 0.86
C ILE A 28 -3.68 -12.17 0.93
N PHE A 29 -4.93 -11.87 1.27
CA PHE A 29 -6.01 -12.87 1.33
C PHE A 29 -6.25 -13.54 -0.02
N LEU A 30 -6.29 -12.79 -1.11
CA LEU A 30 -6.43 -13.36 -2.46
C LEU A 30 -5.25 -14.28 -2.80
N ASN A 31 -4.03 -13.86 -2.49
CA ASN A 31 -2.86 -14.68 -2.75
C ASN A 31 -2.88 -15.98 -1.96
N MET A 32 -3.29 -15.95 -0.69
CA MET A 32 -3.37 -17.13 0.17
C MET A 32 -4.57 -18.02 -0.13
N SER A 33 -5.63 -17.49 -0.73
CA SER A 33 -6.82 -18.26 -1.11
C SER A 33 -6.53 -19.25 -2.25
N VAL A 34 -5.60 -18.95 -3.14
CA VAL A 34 -5.32 -19.81 -4.32
C VAL A 34 -4.76 -21.18 -3.94
N PRO A 35 -3.71 -21.32 -3.09
CA PRO A 35 -3.25 -22.63 -2.65
C PRO A 35 -4.33 -23.42 -1.90
N TYR A 36 -5.11 -22.74 -1.06
CA TYR A 36 -6.23 -23.37 -0.34
C TYR A 36 -7.25 -23.98 -1.31
N LEU A 37 -7.64 -23.27 -2.36
CA LEU A 37 -8.57 -23.75 -3.38
C LEU A 37 -8.00 -24.91 -4.22
N ARG A 38 -6.67 -25.01 -4.34
CA ARG A 38 -5.99 -26.09 -5.04
C ARG A 38 -5.70 -27.31 -4.16
N GLY A 39 -5.96 -27.21 -2.85
CA GLY A 39 -5.61 -28.26 -1.89
C GLY A 39 -4.11 -28.43 -1.70
N GLU A 40 -3.30 -27.39 -1.97
CA GLU A 40 -1.86 -27.39 -1.79
C GLU A 40 -1.53 -27.13 -0.32
N GLU A 41 -0.64 -27.94 0.27
CA GLU A 41 -0.17 -27.75 1.63
C GLU A 41 0.87 -26.63 1.67
N LEU A 42 0.56 -25.53 2.34
CA LEU A 42 1.50 -24.45 2.57
C LEU A 42 2.33 -24.71 3.84
N THR A 43 3.65 -24.67 3.68
CA THR A 43 4.55 -24.70 4.84
C THR A 43 4.35 -23.44 5.68
N PHE A 44 4.27 -23.56 7.01
CA PHE A 44 4.11 -22.43 7.92
C PHE A 44 5.15 -21.32 7.71
N MET A 45 6.41 -21.69 7.46
CA MET A 45 7.47 -20.74 7.12
C MET A 45 7.19 -20.00 5.81
N GLY A 46 6.69 -20.69 4.78
CA GLY A 46 6.32 -20.09 3.50
C GLY A 46 5.23 -19.04 3.66
N TYR A 47 4.21 -19.34 4.45
CA TYR A 47 3.14 -18.39 4.79
C TYR A 47 3.69 -17.12 5.43
N LEU A 48 4.51 -17.22 6.46
CA LEU A 48 5.07 -16.06 7.17
C LEU A 48 5.96 -15.20 6.27
N MET A 49 6.86 -15.84 5.50
CA MET A 49 7.78 -15.11 4.61
C MET A 49 7.03 -14.39 3.50
N VAL A 50 6.12 -15.07 2.81
CA VAL A 50 5.37 -14.50 1.70
C VAL A 50 4.46 -13.36 2.18
N SER A 51 3.75 -13.56 3.30
CA SER A 51 2.91 -12.51 3.86
C SER A 51 3.71 -11.26 4.24
N SER A 52 4.89 -11.43 4.83
CA SER A 52 5.76 -10.31 5.22
C SER A 52 6.32 -9.58 4.00
N MET A 53 6.79 -10.29 2.98
CA MET A 53 7.32 -9.69 1.75
C MET A 53 6.23 -8.99 0.95
N GLN A 54 5.07 -9.63 0.81
CA GLN A 54 3.94 -9.05 0.09
C GLN A 54 3.43 -7.79 0.81
N LEU A 55 3.33 -7.83 2.14
CA LEU A 55 2.96 -6.69 2.96
C LEU A 55 3.89 -5.51 2.70
N GLY A 56 5.23 -5.72 2.77
CA GLY A 56 6.22 -4.68 2.56
C GLY A 56 6.12 -4.04 1.16
N ALA A 57 6.13 -4.86 0.11
CA ALA A 57 6.04 -4.37 -1.26
C ALA A 57 4.72 -3.61 -1.54
N THR A 58 3.59 -4.13 -1.05
CA THR A 58 2.29 -3.52 -1.31
C THR A 58 2.12 -2.19 -0.56
N VAL A 59 2.69 -2.07 0.64
CA VAL A 59 2.71 -0.82 1.42
C VAL A 59 3.42 0.28 0.63
N ASP A 60 4.59 0.00 0.08
CA ASP A 60 5.39 0.99 -0.67
C ASP A 60 4.63 1.48 -1.91
N TYR A 61 3.99 0.59 -2.66
CA TYR A 61 3.16 0.96 -3.82
C TYR A 61 1.97 1.83 -3.42
N SER A 62 1.32 1.47 -2.32
CA SER A 62 0.15 2.18 -1.80
C SER A 62 0.52 3.57 -1.29
N ILE A 63 1.65 3.72 -0.59
CA ILE A 63 2.17 5.01 -0.11
C ILE A 63 2.53 5.90 -1.31
N LEU A 64 3.23 5.36 -2.31
CA LEU A 64 3.64 6.10 -3.50
C LEU A 64 2.41 6.67 -4.25
N LEU A 65 1.41 5.83 -4.51
CA LEU A 65 0.20 6.25 -5.20
C LEU A 65 -0.59 7.27 -4.38
N THR A 66 -0.72 7.05 -3.08
CA THR A 66 -1.45 7.95 -2.18
C THR A 66 -0.77 9.32 -2.08
N ASN A 67 0.56 9.37 -1.97
CA ASN A 67 1.30 10.64 -1.96
C ASN A 67 1.12 11.42 -3.28
N ASN A 68 1.23 10.73 -4.42
CA ASN A 68 0.99 11.36 -5.72
C ASN A 68 -0.47 11.87 -5.84
N TYR A 69 -1.44 11.11 -5.33
CA TYR A 69 -2.83 11.55 -5.32
C TYR A 69 -3.03 12.84 -4.48
N LEU A 70 -2.47 12.89 -3.28
CA LEU A 70 -2.59 14.07 -2.41
C LEU A 70 -1.92 15.30 -2.99
N GLU A 71 -0.74 15.14 -3.58
CA GLU A 71 -0.02 16.23 -4.23
C GLU A 71 -0.82 16.80 -5.40
N LEU A 72 -1.31 15.94 -6.29
CA LEU A 72 -2.09 16.33 -7.46
C LEU A 72 -3.47 16.87 -7.07
N ARG A 73 -4.09 16.34 -6.04
CA ARG A 73 -5.38 16.80 -5.53
C ARG A 73 -5.35 18.24 -4.98
N ARG A 74 -4.18 18.72 -4.56
CA ARG A 74 -4.00 20.13 -4.17
C ARG A 74 -3.97 21.07 -5.38
N GLN A 75 -3.68 20.58 -6.57
CA GLN A 75 -3.56 21.35 -7.81
C GLN A 75 -4.80 21.19 -8.71
N ILE A 76 -5.48 20.04 -8.63
CA ILE A 76 -6.62 19.66 -9.48
C ILE A 76 -7.87 19.61 -8.60
N GLU A 77 -8.90 20.40 -8.93
CA GLU A 77 -10.15 20.44 -8.17
C GLU A 77 -11.00 19.16 -8.35
N ASP A 78 -10.95 18.52 -9.52
CA ASP A 78 -11.67 17.26 -9.75
C ASP A 78 -10.89 16.07 -9.19
N LYS A 79 -11.52 15.39 -8.22
CA LYS A 79 -10.96 14.19 -7.57
C LYS A 79 -10.71 13.02 -8.53
N LYS A 80 -11.52 12.91 -9.60
CA LYS A 80 -11.34 11.85 -10.61
C LYS A 80 -10.14 12.13 -11.51
N GLU A 81 -9.98 13.37 -11.95
CA GLU A 81 -8.80 13.79 -12.72
C GLU A 81 -7.53 13.65 -11.91
N ALA A 82 -7.55 14.05 -10.64
CA ALA A 82 -6.43 13.87 -9.73
C ALA A 82 -6.06 12.39 -9.54
N ALA A 83 -7.04 11.50 -9.44
CA ALA A 83 -6.80 10.04 -9.34
C ALA A 83 -6.18 9.47 -10.61
N ILE A 84 -6.69 9.84 -11.78
CA ILE A 84 -6.14 9.40 -13.07
C ILE A 84 -4.70 9.90 -13.25
N ALA A 85 -4.44 11.15 -12.92
CA ALA A 85 -3.09 11.73 -12.98
C ALA A 85 -2.14 11.03 -11.99
N ALA A 86 -2.60 10.69 -10.78
CA ALA A 86 -1.81 9.96 -9.79
C ALA A 86 -1.48 8.54 -10.27
N ILE A 87 -2.43 7.82 -10.87
CA ILE A 87 -2.19 6.51 -11.49
C ILE A 87 -1.12 6.65 -12.58
N SER A 88 -1.29 7.58 -13.51
CA SER A 88 -0.36 7.78 -14.62
C SER A 88 1.06 8.06 -14.12
N ARG A 89 1.21 8.88 -13.09
CA ARG A 89 2.51 9.22 -12.48
C ARG A 89 3.15 8.05 -11.73
N SER A 90 2.34 7.19 -11.08
CA SER A 90 2.82 6.07 -10.25
C SER A 90 2.97 4.77 -11.02
N CYS A 91 2.23 4.60 -12.12
CA CYS A 91 2.08 3.34 -12.84
C CYS A 91 3.44 2.76 -13.27
N VAL A 92 4.30 3.56 -13.87
CA VAL A 92 5.62 3.11 -14.35
C VAL A 92 6.48 2.57 -13.21
N SER A 93 6.56 3.28 -12.09
CA SER A 93 7.30 2.85 -10.91
C SER A 93 6.75 1.54 -10.32
N ILE A 94 5.43 1.47 -10.16
CA ILE A 94 4.78 0.30 -9.57
C ILE A 94 4.93 -0.92 -10.48
N LEU A 95 4.71 -0.77 -11.80
CA LEU A 95 4.86 -1.85 -12.76
C LEU A 95 6.32 -2.33 -12.88
N THR A 96 7.28 -1.41 -12.83
CA THR A 96 8.69 -1.78 -12.88
C THR A 96 9.09 -2.56 -11.64
N SER A 97 8.82 -2.05 -10.45
CA SER A 97 9.18 -2.72 -9.19
C SER A 97 8.43 -4.03 -8.99
N GLY A 98 7.12 -4.04 -9.20
CA GLY A 98 6.30 -5.23 -9.10
C GLY A 98 6.59 -6.25 -10.19
N GLY A 99 6.93 -5.80 -11.41
CA GLY A 99 7.38 -6.63 -12.51
C GLY A 99 8.69 -7.34 -12.19
N VAL A 100 9.68 -6.64 -11.65
CA VAL A 100 10.93 -7.24 -11.19
C VAL A 100 10.67 -8.30 -10.11
N LEU A 101 9.85 -7.97 -9.11
CA LEU A 101 9.50 -8.91 -8.04
C LEU A 101 8.77 -10.15 -8.58
N THR A 102 7.88 -9.96 -9.55
CA THR A 102 7.18 -11.06 -10.26
C THR A 102 8.16 -11.94 -11.01
N LEU A 103 9.08 -11.35 -11.78
CA LEU A 103 10.08 -12.08 -12.55
C LEU A 103 11.02 -12.88 -11.63
N VAL A 104 11.51 -12.28 -10.56
CA VAL A 104 12.35 -12.95 -9.55
C VAL A 104 11.60 -14.10 -8.89
N GLY A 105 10.33 -13.89 -8.51
CA GLY A 105 9.50 -14.93 -7.90
C GLY A 105 9.33 -16.14 -8.84
N TYR A 106 8.98 -15.92 -10.10
CA TYR A 106 8.87 -17.02 -11.07
C TYR A 106 10.23 -17.62 -11.47
N ALA A 107 11.30 -16.84 -11.51
CA ALA A 107 12.63 -17.39 -11.72
C ALA A 107 13.02 -18.37 -10.61
N LEU A 108 12.75 -18.05 -9.35
CA LEU A 108 12.93 -18.95 -8.21
C LEU A 108 12.10 -20.24 -8.37
N TYR A 109 10.85 -20.12 -8.80
CA TYR A 109 9.98 -21.25 -9.03
C TYR A 109 10.54 -22.23 -10.06
N PHE A 110 11.05 -21.73 -11.19
CA PHE A 110 11.55 -22.59 -12.28
C PHE A 110 12.98 -23.09 -12.08
N VAL A 111 13.83 -22.35 -11.37
CA VAL A 111 15.26 -22.66 -11.24
C VAL A 111 15.57 -23.44 -9.95
N SER A 112 14.74 -23.30 -8.90
CA SER A 112 15.02 -23.93 -7.63
C SER A 112 14.85 -25.45 -7.69
N SER A 113 15.89 -26.17 -7.28
CA SER A 113 15.85 -27.63 -7.08
C SER A 113 15.16 -28.03 -5.76
N ILE A 114 14.91 -27.07 -4.86
CA ILE A 114 14.26 -27.28 -3.58
C ILE A 114 12.80 -26.84 -3.72
N SER A 115 11.87 -27.80 -3.63
CA SER A 115 10.42 -27.56 -3.81
C SER A 115 9.91 -26.42 -2.94
N ALA A 116 10.27 -26.40 -1.66
CA ALA A 116 9.83 -25.35 -0.73
C ALA A 116 10.24 -23.92 -1.17
N ILE A 117 11.43 -23.75 -1.74
CA ILE A 117 11.89 -22.47 -2.26
C ILE A 117 11.16 -22.10 -3.55
N GLY A 118 10.93 -23.09 -4.43
CA GLY A 118 10.13 -22.89 -5.64
C GLY A 118 8.71 -22.44 -5.32
N ASP A 119 8.05 -23.12 -4.40
CA ASP A 119 6.68 -22.79 -3.98
C ASP A 119 6.60 -21.38 -3.38
N MET A 120 7.57 -20.98 -2.56
CA MET A 120 7.69 -19.59 -2.06
C MET A 120 7.87 -18.60 -3.20
N GLY A 121 8.73 -18.90 -4.18
CA GLY A 121 8.93 -18.07 -5.37
C GLY A 121 7.63 -17.86 -6.16
N HIS A 122 6.87 -18.93 -6.37
CA HIS A 122 5.56 -18.87 -7.03
C HIS A 122 4.57 -17.98 -6.27
N LEU A 123 4.51 -18.14 -4.95
CA LEU A 123 3.64 -17.31 -4.09
C LEU A 123 4.02 -15.83 -4.13
N ILE A 124 5.33 -15.51 -4.11
CA ILE A 124 5.84 -14.15 -4.18
C ILE A 124 5.49 -13.51 -5.53
N GLY A 125 5.79 -14.22 -6.64
CA GLY A 125 5.52 -13.72 -7.99
C GLY A 125 4.04 -13.42 -8.22
N ARG A 126 3.17 -14.34 -7.82
CA ARG A 126 1.71 -14.17 -7.92
C ARG A 126 1.20 -13.09 -6.98
N GLY A 127 1.73 -13.01 -5.76
CA GLY A 127 1.39 -11.98 -4.79
C GLY A 127 1.72 -10.58 -5.28
N ALA A 128 2.84 -10.40 -5.97
CA ALA A 128 3.23 -9.15 -6.59
C ALA A 128 2.21 -8.71 -7.67
N ILE A 129 1.74 -9.63 -8.50
CA ILE A 129 0.71 -9.35 -9.52
C ILE A 129 -0.60 -8.89 -8.85
N PHE A 130 -1.10 -9.61 -7.85
CA PHE A 130 -2.32 -9.23 -7.14
C PHE A 130 -2.18 -7.85 -6.46
N SER A 131 -1.02 -7.59 -5.86
CA SER A 131 -0.73 -6.30 -5.24
C SER A 131 -0.76 -5.15 -6.25
N MET A 132 -0.11 -5.31 -7.41
CA MET A 132 -0.12 -4.29 -8.47
C MET A 132 -1.54 -3.99 -8.98
N ILE A 133 -2.33 -5.03 -9.26
CA ILE A 133 -3.71 -4.88 -9.74
C ILE A 133 -4.56 -4.14 -8.71
N LEU A 134 -4.47 -4.52 -7.44
CA LEU A 134 -5.27 -3.90 -6.39
C LEU A 134 -4.84 -2.47 -6.08
N VAL A 135 -3.53 -2.19 -6.07
CA VAL A 135 -3.05 -0.84 -5.82
C VAL A 135 -3.39 0.09 -6.98
N LEU A 136 -3.20 -0.33 -8.22
CA LEU A 136 -3.49 0.54 -9.37
C LEU A 136 -4.99 0.66 -9.70
N GLY A 137 -5.78 -0.38 -9.42
CA GLY A 137 -7.22 -0.39 -9.74
C GLY A 137 -8.09 0.00 -8.56
N PHE A 138 -7.92 -0.63 -7.40
CA PHE A 138 -8.84 -0.50 -6.27
C PHE A 138 -8.50 0.68 -5.34
N LEU A 139 -7.21 0.93 -5.08
CA LEU A 139 -6.80 2.02 -4.18
C LEU A 139 -7.23 3.42 -4.67
N PRO A 140 -7.11 3.80 -5.96
CA PRO A 140 -7.57 5.11 -6.43
C PRO A 140 -9.08 5.29 -6.26
N LEU A 141 -9.84 4.22 -6.44
CA LEU A 141 -11.29 4.23 -6.21
C LEU A 141 -11.59 4.55 -4.74
N LEU A 142 -10.93 3.87 -3.80
CA LEU A 142 -11.08 4.15 -2.37
C LEU A 142 -10.68 5.58 -2.02
N LEU A 143 -9.56 6.09 -2.56
CA LEU A 143 -9.11 7.46 -2.33
C LEU A 143 -10.15 8.48 -2.79
N THR A 144 -10.78 8.28 -3.95
CA THR A 144 -11.84 9.18 -4.43
C THR A 144 -13.12 9.11 -3.61
N LEU A 145 -13.45 7.94 -3.01
CA LEU A 145 -14.61 7.78 -2.14
C LEU A 145 -14.43 8.48 -0.80
N VAL A 146 -13.22 8.40 -0.24
CA VAL A 146 -12.89 8.90 1.10
C VAL A 146 -12.29 10.32 1.06
N ASP A 147 -12.13 10.91 -0.12
CA ASP A 147 -11.50 12.22 -0.38
C ASP A 147 -11.95 13.32 0.59
N LYS A 148 -13.28 13.49 0.80
CA LYS A 148 -13.83 14.49 1.72
C LYS A 148 -13.41 14.29 3.18
N GLN A 149 -13.26 13.05 3.62
CA GLN A 149 -12.86 12.73 5.00
C GLN A 149 -11.35 12.96 5.18
N ILE A 150 -10.57 12.62 4.17
CA ILE A 150 -9.13 12.84 4.15
C ILE A 150 -8.79 14.32 4.33
N PHE A 151 -9.41 15.20 3.53
CA PHE A 151 -9.18 16.64 3.65
C PHE A 151 -9.65 17.22 4.98
N LYS A 152 -10.78 16.76 5.51
CA LYS A 152 -11.27 17.17 6.82
C LYS A 152 -10.33 16.77 7.96
N ASP A 153 -9.75 15.59 7.90
CA ASP A 153 -8.78 15.10 8.88
C ASP A 153 -7.47 15.89 8.80
N GLN A 154 -6.98 16.18 7.59
CA GLN A 154 -5.77 16.99 7.40
C GLN A 154 -5.95 18.41 7.94
N GLN A 155 -7.06 19.09 7.65
CA GLN A 155 -7.37 20.43 8.18
C GLN A 155 -7.46 20.43 9.71
N ARG A 156 -8.05 19.40 10.32
CA ARG A 156 -8.12 19.26 11.78
C ARG A 156 -6.72 19.07 12.40
N PHE A 157 -5.86 18.34 11.72
CA PHE A 157 -4.51 18.13 12.20
C PHE A 157 -3.66 19.40 12.10
N GLU A 158 -3.72 20.11 10.98
CA GLU A 158 -3.03 21.39 10.77
C GLU A 158 -3.47 22.43 11.82
N ALA A 159 -4.77 22.59 12.02
CA ALA A 159 -5.32 23.50 13.05
C ALA A 159 -4.88 23.12 14.48
N ARG A 160 -4.69 21.81 14.75
CA ARG A 160 -4.20 21.34 16.06
C ARG A 160 -2.71 21.60 16.23
N SER A 161 -1.92 21.42 15.18
CA SER A 161 -0.48 21.68 15.21
C SER A 161 -0.18 23.17 15.38
N GLU A 162 -0.91 24.06 14.72
CA GLU A 162 -0.79 25.50 14.89
C GLU A 162 -1.11 25.96 16.32
N ARG A 163 -2.16 25.39 16.91
CA ARG A 163 -2.52 25.70 18.32
C ARG A 163 -1.43 25.25 19.29
N LEU A 164 -0.80 24.12 19.04
CA LEU A 164 0.30 23.62 19.87
C LEU A 164 1.55 24.49 19.71
N GLN A 165 1.89 24.91 18.49
CA GLN A 165 3.02 25.81 18.25
C GLN A 165 2.82 27.16 18.95
N LYS A 166 1.63 27.75 18.85
CA LYS A 166 1.31 29.01 19.57
C LYS A 166 1.45 28.85 21.08
N ARG A 167 1.01 27.75 21.68
CA ARG A 167 1.16 27.51 23.11
C ARG A 167 2.64 27.38 23.54
N ILE A 168 3.44 26.66 22.73
CA ILE A 168 4.87 26.52 23.00
C ILE A 168 5.59 27.88 22.93
N GLU A 169 5.19 28.71 21.98
CA GLU A 169 5.75 30.04 21.81
C GLU A 169 5.35 30.99 22.95
N GLU A 170 4.11 30.95 23.41
CA GLU A 170 3.63 31.68 24.59
C GLU A 170 4.33 31.24 25.91
N GLU A 171 4.65 29.96 26.07
CA GLU A 171 5.40 29.43 27.21
C GLU A 171 6.89 29.80 27.17
N ARG A 172 7.45 30.03 25.97
CA ARG A 172 8.86 30.40 25.77
C ARG A 172 9.13 31.89 26.03
N ILE A 173 8.09 32.72 25.96
CA ILE A 173 8.15 34.18 26.18
C ILE A 173 7.91 34.52 27.64
N LYS A 174 7.39 33.59 28.46
CA LYS A 174 7.23 33.74 29.92
C LYS A 174 8.48 33.26 30.65
#